data_5eef626802264fdc77dfc7510dd9cfc3
#
_entry.id   5eef626802264fdc77dfc7510dd9cfc3
#
_cell.length_a   1.000
_cell.length_b   1.000
_cell.length_c   1.000
_cell.angle_alpha   90.00
_cell.angle_beta   90.00
_cell.angle_gamma   90.00
#
_symmetry.space_group_name_H-M   'P 1'
#
loop_
_entity.id
_entity.type
_entity.pdbx_description
1 polymer ?
#
loop_
_entity_poly.entity_id
_entity_poly.type
_entity_poly.pdbx_seq_one_letter_code
_entity_poly.pdbx_strand_id
1 'polypeptide(L)'
;MNDKQYINWVASSDVALAQIIGAFIKHHRLLQNKTQEEVANAANISRSTLSLLEKGETITVPTLLQALRVLDLLYIMDVFKIEEQISPIELAKMDQQKRQRARNNDSDNSKKSDW
;
A
#
# COMPACT_ATOMS: atom_id res chain seq x y z
N MET A 1 12.62 -16.19 -25.41
CA MET A 1 11.98 -14.95 -25.79
C MET A 1 11.62 -14.16 -24.57
N ASN A 2 11.97 -12.93 -24.55
CA ASN A 2 11.76 -12.11 -23.35
C ASN A 2 10.37 -11.49 -23.40
N ASP A 3 9.43 -12.08 -22.67
CA ASP A 3 8.05 -11.61 -22.63
C ASP A 3 7.84 -10.43 -21.68
N LYS A 4 8.93 -9.89 -21.14
CA LYS A 4 8.84 -8.70 -20.30
C LYS A 4 8.55 -7.50 -21.17
N GLN A 5 7.29 -7.17 -21.31
CA GLN A 5 6.90 -5.90 -21.89
C GLN A 5 7.30 -4.78 -20.94
N TYR A 6 8.17 -3.91 -21.43
CA TYR A 6 8.51 -2.71 -20.68
C TYR A 6 7.34 -1.73 -20.79
N ILE A 7 6.64 -1.52 -19.68
CA ILE A 7 5.55 -0.55 -19.62
C ILE A 7 6.14 0.80 -19.21
N ASN A 8 6.04 1.76 -20.11
CA ASN A 8 6.39 3.13 -19.77
C ASN A 8 5.18 3.83 -19.14
N TRP A 9 5.13 3.81 -17.81
CA TRP A 9 4.02 4.39 -17.06
C TRP A 9 3.83 5.86 -17.33
N VAL A 10 4.92 6.62 -17.47
CA VAL A 10 4.87 8.06 -17.68
C VAL A 10 4.24 8.41 -19.03
N ALA A 11 4.47 7.59 -20.05
CA ALA A 11 3.90 7.81 -21.37
C ALA A 11 2.45 7.34 -21.50
N SER A 12 1.94 6.61 -20.50
CA SER A 12 0.57 6.11 -20.52
C SER A 12 -0.41 7.22 -20.14
N SER A 13 -1.55 7.29 -20.83
CA SER A 13 -2.62 8.22 -20.50
C SER A 13 -3.34 7.78 -19.21
N ASP A 14 -4.02 8.72 -18.57
CA ASP A 14 -4.83 8.42 -17.38
C ASP A 14 -5.90 7.37 -17.69
N VAL A 15 -6.50 7.44 -18.86
CA VAL A 15 -7.50 6.45 -19.32
C VAL A 15 -6.86 5.06 -19.41
N ALA A 16 -5.68 4.96 -20.01
CA ALA A 16 -4.96 3.68 -20.11
C ALA A 16 -4.59 3.13 -18.73
N LEU A 17 -4.14 3.97 -17.81
CA LEU A 17 -3.80 3.58 -16.45
C LEU A 17 -5.03 3.09 -15.68
N ALA A 18 -6.16 3.77 -15.83
CA ALA A 18 -7.41 3.36 -15.21
C ALA A 18 -7.89 2.00 -15.75
N GLN A 19 -7.72 1.76 -17.05
CA GLN A 19 -8.05 0.49 -17.66
C GLN A 19 -7.18 -0.66 -17.13
N ILE A 20 -5.92 -0.40 -16.87
CA ILE A 20 -5.01 -1.39 -16.26
C ILE A 20 -5.49 -1.74 -14.86
N ILE A 21 -5.87 -0.76 -14.06
CA ILE A 21 -6.43 -0.98 -12.72
C ILE A 21 -7.71 -1.82 -12.81
N GLY A 22 -8.62 -1.45 -13.71
CA GLY A 22 -9.86 -2.17 -13.89
C GLY A 22 -9.65 -3.62 -14.32
N ALA A 23 -8.74 -3.85 -15.25
CA ALA A 23 -8.37 -5.18 -15.71
C ALA A 23 -7.80 -6.04 -14.59
N PHE A 24 -7.01 -5.46 -13.69
CA PHE A 24 -6.47 -6.13 -12.51
C PHE A 24 -7.60 -6.61 -11.59
N ILE A 25 -8.58 -5.77 -11.31
CA ILE A 25 -9.74 -6.11 -10.49
C ILE A 25 -10.53 -7.25 -11.14
N LYS A 26 -10.83 -7.15 -12.42
CA LYS A 26 -11.56 -8.18 -13.14
C LYS A 26 -10.82 -9.51 -13.13
N HIS A 27 -9.52 -9.49 -13.38
CA HIS A 27 -8.67 -10.68 -13.38
C HIS A 27 -8.75 -11.43 -12.06
N HIS A 28 -8.59 -10.72 -10.94
CA HIS A 28 -8.64 -11.35 -9.62
C HIS A 28 -10.04 -11.81 -9.24
N ARG A 29 -11.07 -11.08 -9.66
CA ARG A 29 -12.45 -11.53 -9.47
C ARG A 29 -12.67 -12.87 -10.16
N LEU A 30 -12.27 -12.99 -11.41
CA LEU A 30 -12.44 -14.22 -12.18
C LEU A 30 -11.60 -15.37 -11.62
N LEU A 31 -10.37 -15.11 -11.16
CA LEU A 31 -9.54 -16.10 -10.50
C LEU A 31 -10.22 -16.68 -9.26
N GLN A 32 -11.00 -15.88 -8.55
CA GLN A 32 -11.71 -16.30 -7.35
C GLN A 32 -13.09 -16.85 -7.66
N ASN A 33 -13.44 -17.02 -8.93
CA ASN A 33 -14.75 -17.52 -9.39
C ASN A 33 -15.92 -16.71 -8.83
N LYS A 34 -15.75 -15.40 -8.73
CA LYS A 34 -16.81 -14.51 -8.22
C LYS A 34 -17.48 -13.77 -9.37
N THR A 35 -18.80 -13.61 -9.28
CA THR A 35 -19.54 -12.79 -10.24
C THR A 35 -19.42 -11.31 -9.86
N GLN A 36 -19.73 -10.44 -10.84
CA GLN A 36 -19.80 -9.01 -10.55
C GLN A 36 -20.83 -8.69 -9.46
N GLU A 37 -21.96 -9.38 -9.48
CA GLU A 37 -23.00 -9.18 -8.48
C GLU A 37 -22.53 -9.54 -7.08
N GLU A 38 -21.85 -10.68 -6.92
CA GLU A 38 -21.30 -11.11 -5.63
C GLU A 38 -20.31 -10.10 -5.07
N VAL A 39 -19.38 -9.65 -5.89
CA VAL A 39 -18.37 -8.67 -5.47
C VAL A 39 -19.01 -7.32 -5.16
N ALA A 40 -19.92 -6.86 -6.02
CA ALA A 40 -20.60 -5.58 -5.82
C ALA A 40 -21.39 -5.58 -4.51
N ASN A 41 -22.15 -6.64 -4.25
CA ASN A 41 -22.92 -6.77 -3.01
C ASN A 41 -22.00 -6.77 -1.78
N ALA A 42 -20.92 -7.52 -1.80
CA ALA A 42 -19.97 -7.58 -0.70
C ALA A 42 -19.23 -6.25 -0.49
N ALA A 43 -18.98 -5.51 -1.57
CA ALA A 43 -18.30 -4.22 -1.53
C ALA A 43 -19.26 -3.06 -1.25
N ASN A 44 -20.56 -3.34 -1.16
CA ASN A 44 -21.61 -2.33 -0.95
C ASN A 44 -21.61 -1.26 -2.05
N ILE A 45 -21.42 -1.69 -3.29
CA ILE A 45 -21.53 -0.85 -4.49
C ILE A 45 -22.51 -1.49 -5.45
N SER A 46 -22.99 -0.73 -6.43
CA SER A 46 -23.85 -1.28 -7.47
C SER A 46 -23.04 -2.13 -8.45
N ARG A 47 -23.70 -3.08 -9.09
CA ARG A 47 -23.09 -3.89 -10.14
C ARG A 47 -22.59 -3.01 -11.30
N SER A 48 -23.35 -1.98 -11.65
CA SER A 48 -22.94 -1.04 -12.71
C SER A 48 -21.69 -0.26 -12.31
N THR A 49 -21.56 0.13 -11.05
CA THR A 49 -20.34 0.76 -10.54
C THR A 49 -19.13 -0.15 -10.67
N LEU A 50 -19.27 -1.42 -10.28
CA LEU A 50 -18.20 -2.39 -10.44
C LEU A 50 -17.85 -2.61 -11.91
N SER A 51 -18.87 -2.70 -12.79
CA SER A 51 -18.65 -2.85 -14.22
C SER A 51 -17.84 -1.70 -14.80
N LEU A 52 -18.17 -0.47 -14.41
CA LEU A 52 -17.42 0.72 -14.82
C LEU A 52 -15.97 0.70 -14.28
N LEU A 53 -15.81 0.28 -13.04
CA LEU A 53 -14.48 0.13 -12.43
C LEU A 53 -13.63 -0.85 -13.24
N GLU A 54 -14.17 -2.01 -13.58
CA GLU A 54 -13.46 -3.04 -14.34
C GLU A 54 -13.10 -2.60 -15.75
N LYS A 55 -13.89 -1.70 -16.33
CA LYS A 55 -13.61 -1.11 -17.64
C LYS A 55 -12.65 0.08 -17.57
N GLY A 56 -12.35 0.56 -16.37
CA GLY A 56 -11.50 1.73 -16.19
C GLY A 56 -12.18 3.04 -16.57
N GLU A 57 -13.52 3.09 -16.57
CA GLU A 57 -14.23 4.30 -17.00
C GLU A 57 -14.42 5.28 -15.85
N THR A 58 -15.03 4.88 -14.77
CA THR A 58 -15.27 5.76 -13.63
C THR A 58 -14.73 5.09 -12.37
N ILE A 59 -13.62 5.60 -11.86
CA ILE A 59 -12.96 5.05 -10.68
C ILE A 59 -12.83 6.16 -9.64
N THR A 60 -13.42 5.93 -8.46
CA THR A 60 -13.10 6.71 -7.28
C THR A 60 -12.21 5.87 -6.38
N VAL A 61 -11.36 6.52 -5.60
CA VAL A 61 -10.48 5.81 -4.66
C VAL A 61 -11.28 4.97 -3.67
N PRO A 62 -12.35 5.48 -3.03
CA PRO A 62 -13.16 4.63 -2.13
C PRO A 62 -13.74 3.40 -2.80
N THR A 63 -14.25 3.51 -4.01
CA THR A 63 -14.81 2.37 -4.74
C THR A 63 -13.73 1.32 -5.04
N LEU A 64 -12.56 1.77 -5.47
CA LEU A 64 -11.42 0.89 -5.70
C LEU A 64 -11.00 0.15 -4.42
N LEU A 65 -10.92 0.88 -3.30
CA LEU A 65 -10.54 0.27 -2.02
C LEU A 65 -11.56 -0.78 -1.57
N GLN A 66 -12.84 -0.53 -1.76
CA GLN A 66 -13.89 -1.49 -1.42
C GLN A 66 -13.77 -2.78 -2.25
N ALA A 67 -13.52 -2.66 -3.54
CA ALA A 67 -13.30 -3.81 -4.41
C ALA A 67 -12.03 -4.59 -4.00
N LEU A 68 -10.94 -3.90 -3.74
CA LEU A 68 -9.71 -4.53 -3.27
C LEU A 68 -9.91 -5.27 -1.94
N ARG A 69 -10.67 -4.71 -1.03
CA ARG A 69 -10.97 -5.33 0.27
C ARG A 69 -11.71 -6.65 0.10
N VAL A 70 -12.74 -6.65 -0.74
CA VAL A 70 -13.56 -7.86 -1.00
C VAL A 70 -12.75 -8.97 -1.66
N LEU A 71 -11.78 -8.60 -2.51
CA LEU A 71 -10.94 -9.55 -3.23
C LEU A 71 -9.64 -9.91 -2.49
N ASP A 72 -9.48 -9.47 -1.25
CA ASP A 72 -8.26 -9.70 -0.45
C ASP A 72 -6.99 -9.16 -1.10
N LEU A 73 -7.09 -8.01 -1.73
CA LEU A 73 -5.99 -7.38 -2.45
C LEU A 73 -5.48 -6.11 -1.76
N LEU A 74 -5.92 -5.83 -0.53
CA LEU A 74 -5.48 -4.61 0.17
C LEU A 74 -3.98 -4.58 0.46
N TYR A 75 -3.28 -5.71 0.35
CA TYR A 75 -1.83 -5.75 0.53
C TYR A 75 -1.08 -4.85 -0.45
N ILE A 76 -1.68 -4.52 -1.60
CA ILE A 76 -1.06 -3.59 -2.55
C ILE A 76 -0.90 -2.18 -1.97
N MET A 77 -1.64 -1.87 -0.90
CA MET A 77 -1.51 -0.60 -0.19
C MET A 77 -0.16 -0.44 0.50
N ASP A 78 0.61 -1.50 0.66
CA ASP A 78 1.96 -1.42 1.21
C ASP A 78 2.86 -0.49 0.41
N VAL A 79 2.60 -0.33 -0.89
CA VAL A 79 3.32 0.60 -1.76
C VAL A 79 3.18 2.05 -1.26
N PHE A 80 2.04 2.38 -0.64
CA PHE A 80 1.75 3.72 -0.16
C PHE A 80 2.19 3.96 1.28
N LYS A 81 2.74 2.94 1.92
CA LYS A 81 3.21 3.06 3.30
C LYS A 81 4.42 3.99 3.35
N ILE A 82 4.34 4.96 4.23
CA ILE A 82 5.44 5.90 4.44
C ILE A 82 6.43 5.27 5.41
N GLU A 83 7.64 5.02 4.92
CA GLU A 83 8.75 4.64 5.77
C GLU A 83 9.51 5.91 6.14
N GLU A 84 9.73 6.14 7.43
CA GLU A 84 10.58 7.22 7.86
C GLU A 84 12.01 6.97 7.37
N GLN A 85 12.39 7.67 6.32
CA GLN A 85 13.79 7.74 5.93
C GLN A 85 14.50 8.73 6.85
N ILE A 86 15.16 8.19 7.84
CA ILE A 86 15.96 9.01 8.75
C ILE A 86 17.23 9.44 8.02
N SER A 87 17.46 10.77 7.92
CA SER A 87 18.66 11.29 7.30
C SER A 87 19.92 10.89 8.10
N PRO A 88 21.11 10.82 7.47
CA PRO A 88 22.34 10.50 8.20
C PRO A 88 22.59 11.43 9.39
N ILE A 89 22.21 12.71 9.28
CA ILE A 89 22.36 13.67 10.37
C ILE A 89 21.45 13.33 11.54
N GLU A 90 20.20 12.98 11.25
CA GLU A 90 19.25 12.56 12.27
C GLU A 90 19.66 11.25 12.95
N LEU A 91 20.19 10.28 12.19
CA LEU A 91 20.73 9.06 12.74
C LEU A 91 21.88 9.34 13.71
N ALA A 92 22.80 10.24 13.35
CA ALA A 92 23.90 10.64 14.21
C ALA A 92 23.40 11.27 15.50
N LYS A 93 22.38 12.13 15.44
CA LYS A 93 21.77 12.73 16.62
C LYS A 93 21.13 11.69 17.52
N MET A 94 20.42 10.73 16.94
CA MET A 94 19.80 9.64 17.69
C MET A 94 20.83 8.77 18.41
N ASP A 95 21.94 8.47 17.75
CA ASP A 95 23.05 7.71 18.35
C ASP A 95 23.69 8.47 19.52
N GLN A 96 23.89 9.77 19.35
CA GLN A 96 24.39 10.61 20.47
C GLN A 96 23.45 10.60 21.66
N GLN A 97 22.14 10.72 21.43
CA GLN A 97 21.16 10.66 22.49
C GLN A 97 21.16 9.32 23.21
N LYS A 98 21.26 8.23 22.47
CA LYS A 98 21.37 6.89 23.06
C LYS A 98 22.62 6.74 23.92
N ARG A 99 23.77 7.25 23.45
CA ARG A 99 25.03 7.21 24.21
C ARG A 99 24.93 8.02 25.48
N GLN A 100 24.33 9.20 25.44
CA GLN A 100 24.12 10.03 26.62
C GLN A 100 23.20 9.35 27.65
N ARG A 101 22.13 8.71 27.19
CA ARG A 101 21.24 7.95 28.08
C ARG A 101 21.95 6.76 28.71
N ALA A 102 22.77 6.05 27.96
CA ALA A 102 23.58 4.94 28.50
C ALA A 102 24.56 5.42 29.55
N ARG A 103 25.25 6.57 29.33
CA ARG A 103 26.17 7.17 30.32
C ARG A 103 25.43 7.56 31.60
N ASN A 104 24.26 8.20 31.47
CA ASN A 104 23.49 8.61 32.62
C ASN A 104 23.00 7.42 33.44
N ASN A 105 22.59 6.35 32.78
CA ASN A 105 22.16 5.12 33.44
C ASN A 105 23.35 4.44 34.16
N ASP A 106 24.52 4.40 33.51
CA ASP A 106 25.74 3.84 34.11
C ASP A 106 26.18 4.67 35.31
N SER A 107 26.13 6.00 35.25
CA SER A 107 26.42 6.90 36.37
C SER A 107 25.47 6.67 37.54
N ASP A 108 24.17 6.54 37.26
CA ASP A 108 23.18 6.26 38.29
C ASP A 108 23.37 4.88 38.91
N ASN A 109 23.73 3.87 38.14
CA ASN A 109 24.05 2.53 38.63
C ASN A 109 25.31 2.51 39.47
N SER A 110 26.35 3.25 39.06
CA SER A 110 27.58 3.40 39.83
C SER A 110 27.32 4.05 41.17
N LYS A 111 26.48 5.08 41.21
CA LYS A 111 26.09 5.73 42.46
C LYS A 111 25.29 4.82 43.38
N LYS A 112 24.48 3.94 42.83
CA LYS A 112 23.68 2.97 43.58
C LYS A 112 24.51 1.83 44.11
N SER A 113 25.65 1.51 43.52
CA SER A 113 26.52 0.42 43.94
C SER A 113 27.54 0.84 45.04
N ASP A 114 27.66 2.11 45.34
CA ASP A 114 28.49 2.67 46.38
C ASP A 114 27.86 2.67 47.78
N TRP A 115 26.85 1.88 47.98
CA TRP A 115 26.15 1.72 49.25
C TRP A 115 26.93 0.92 50.26
#